data_30b9fafaa9a8b6d77a361a5c32746014
#
_entry.id   30b9fafaa9a8b6d77a361a5c32746014
#
_cell.length_a   1.000
_cell.length_b   1.000
_cell.length_c   1.000
_cell.angle_alpha   90.00
_cell.angle_beta   90.00
_cell.angle_gamma   90.00
#
_symmetry.space_group_name_H-M   'P 1'
#
loop_
_entity.id
_entity.type
_entity.pdbx_description
1 polymer ?
#
loop_
_entity_poly.entity_id
_entity_poly.type
_entity_poly.pdbx_seq_one_letter_code
_entity_poly.pdbx_strand_id
1 'polypeptide(L)'
;MSDNPISAVYCALHSLGYHDDNNNSDKRILLFFDQQNDLLNTNIELFVDSKVEGKIEIGDGIKNGYKQIDLSNVTSAYFRPYDWRYLPGIENTDRNSEQWQHALFVEDAMLLWSELTSAFVINRPSASTSNSSKPYQAMQIQSSSAAGFDIPDTLITTDPKAALEFWKYHGTVIYKSISGVRSIVSRLNSGHLEDRINDVSWCPTQFQEYVHGNDYRVHVVGEEDVFACKIISEADDYRYAKRYGLSTKILSCTIPLDVRERCISIAKNMGLVLAGIDLRYNPDTNRWYCFEVNPSPAFTYYQDSTGQQIDKAIAQLLIKEDTR
;
A
#
# COMPACT_ATOMS: atom_id res chain seq x y z
N MET A 1 4.00 14.36 9.88
CA MET A 1 4.59 13.05 10.24
C MET A 1 5.06 12.42 8.95
N SER A 2 6.36 12.25 8.75
CA SER A 2 6.87 11.58 7.55
C SER A 2 6.31 10.16 7.49
N ASP A 3 5.98 9.67 6.30
CA ASP A 3 5.60 8.28 6.09
C ASP A 3 6.78 7.38 6.47
N ASN A 4 6.61 6.55 7.52
CA ASN A 4 7.69 5.68 8.00
C ASN A 4 8.33 4.82 6.89
N PRO A 5 7.58 4.20 5.96
CA PRO A 5 8.15 3.50 4.82
C PRO A 5 9.06 4.34 3.91
N ILE A 6 8.66 5.57 3.58
CA ILE A 6 9.50 6.50 2.78
C ILE A 6 10.79 6.82 3.53
N SER A 7 10.66 7.20 4.82
CA SER A 7 11.83 7.54 5.65
C SER A 7 12.79 6.36 5.80
N ALA A 8 12.29 5.14 5.94
CA ALA A 8 13.13 3.94 6.03
C ALA A 8 13.94 3.71 4.75
N VAL A 9 13.29 3.79 3.58
CA VAL A 9 13.98 3.65 2.28
C VAL A 9 14.99 4.78 2.07
N TYR A 10 14.63 6.01 2.41
CA TYR A 10 15.54 7.16 2.35
C TYR A 10 16.80 6.94 3.20
N CYS A 11 16.64 6.50 4.46
CA CYS A 11 17.77 6.16 5.34
C CYS A 11 18.60 4.98 4.78
N ALA A 12 17.94 3.98 4.18
CA ALA A 12 18.64 2.86 3.56
C ALA A 12 19.51 3.32 2.37
N LEU A 13 18.98 4.20 1.49
CA LEU A 13 19.73 4.78 0.38
C LEU A 13 20.94 5.60 0.87
N HIS A 14 20.74 6.42 1.92
CA HIS A 14 21.86 7.14 2.56
C HIS A 14 22.96 6.20 3.07
N SER A 15 22.55 5.08 3.72
CA SER A 15 23.52 4.08 4.20
C SER A 15 24.29 3.37 3.08
N LEU A 16 23.75 3.41 1.86
CA LEU A 16 24.36 2.86 0.64
C LEU A 16 25.14 3.90 -0.17
N GLY A 17 25.33 5.12 0.38
CA GLY A 17 26.19 6.14 -0.20
C GLY A 17 25.50 7.15 -1.13
N TYR A 18 24.16 7.18 -1.15
CA TYR A 18 23.40 8.22 -1.87
C TYR A 18 23.17 9.41 -0.95
N HIS A 19 23.36 10.63 -1.46
CA HIS A 19 23.30 11.86 -0.65
C HIS A 19 22.52 12.96 -1.36
N ASP A 20 21.96 13.88 -0.57
CA ASP A 20 21.18 15.03 -1.06
C ASP A 20 22.03 16.15 -1.68
N ASP A 21 23.35 16.04 -1.67
CA ASP A 21 24.25 17.17 -1.95
C ASP A 21 24.78 17.16 -3.38
N ASN A 22 24.46 18.24 -4.11
CA ASN A 22 24.85 18.48 -5.50
C ASN A 22 26.33 18.91 -5.65
N ASN A 23 27.12 19.03 -4.56
CA ASN A 23 28.44 19.64 -4.60
C ASN A 23 29.57 18.70 -5.03
N ASN A 24 29.30 17.49 -5.41
CA ASN A 24 30.33 16.54 -5.85
C ASN A 24 29.92 15.85 -7.14
N SER A 25 30.63 16.13 -8.22
CA SER A 25 30.34 15.67 -9.59
C SER A 25 30.28 14.15 -9.80
N ASP A 26 30.68 13.35 -8.80
CA ASP A 26 30.71 11.89 -8.86
C ASP A 26 29.69 11.20 -7.93
N LYS A 27 28.81 11.96 -7.28
CA LYS A 27 27.83 11.39 -6.36
C LYS A 27 26.46 11.26 -7.02
N ARG A 28 25.88 10.08 -6.90
CA ARG A 28 24.48 9.82 -7.22
C ARG A 28 23.60 10.63 -6.27
N ILE A 29 22.66 11.38 -6.84
CA ILE A 29 21.85 12.34 -6.12
C ILE A 29 20.59 11.64 -5.63
N LEU A 30 20.31 11.76 -4.34
CA LEU A 30 19.04 11.37 -3.73
C LEU A 30 18.15 12.62 -3.64
N LEU A 31 16.96 12.54 -4.20
CA LEU A 31 15.96 13.59 -4.14
C LEU A 31 14.81 13.14 -3.24
N PHE A 32 14.50 13.95 -2.26
CA PHE A 32 13.37 13.73 -1.36
C PHE A 32 12.35 14.84 -1.54
N PHE A 33 11.10 14.45 -1.84
CA PHE A 33 9.95 15.33 -1.89
C PHE A 33 9.03 15.00 -0.71
N ASP A 34 8.91 15.94 0.23
CA ASP A 34 8.03 15.80 1.39
C ASP A 34 6.66 16.45 1.09
N GLN A 35 5.71 15.65 0.68
CA GLN A 35 4.37 16.12 0.33
C GLN A 35 3.74 17.02 1.41
N GLN A 36 4.01 16.76 2.70
CA GLN A 36 3.44 17.56 3.79
C GLN A 36 3.99 19.00 3.84
N ASN A 37 5.28 19.14 3.55
CA ASN A 37 5.97 20.43 3.68
C ASN A 37 6.11 21.14 2.33
N ASP A 38 6.24 20.36 1.25
CA ASP A 38 6.64 20.89 -0.05
C ASP A 38 5.44 21.19 -0.96
N LEU A 39 4.33 20.45 -0.84
CA LEU A 39 3.22 20.47 -1.81
C LEU A 39 2.72 21.89 -2.12
N LEU A 40 2.48 22.71 -1.09
CA LEU A 40 1.96 24.08 -1.25
C LEU A 40 3.02 25.10 -1.71
N ASN A 41 4.30 24.72 -1.65
CA ASN A 41 5.43 25.57 -2.06
C ASN A 41 6.09 25.09 -3.35
N THR A 42 5.44 24.17 -4.06
CA THR A 42 5.96 23.52 -5.27
C THR A 42 5.37 24.12 -6.52
N ASN A 43 6.25 24.52 -7.44
CA ASN A 43 5.90 24.73 -8.84
C ASN A 43 6.33 23.52 -9.66
N ILE A 44 5.49 23.06 -10.55
CA ILE A 44 5.78 21.94 -11.45
C ILE A 44 5.50 22.36 -12.90
N GLU A 45 6.42 22.04 -13.76
CA GLU A 45 6.31 22.26 -15.20
C GLU A 45 6.56 20.92 -15.89
N LEU A 46 5.62 20.47 -16.70
CA LEU A 46 5.70 19.25 -17.49
C LEU A 46 5.52 19.57 -18.96
N PHE A 47 6.38 19.01 -19.76
CA PHE A 47 6.26 18.97 -21.22
C PHE A 47 6.06 17.52 -21.64
N VAL A 48 4.97 17.25 -22.36
CA VAL A 48 4.57 15.90 -22.77
C VAL A 48 4.46 15.85 -24.30
N ASP A 49 5.31 15.02 -24.87
CA ASP A 49 5.29 14.71 -26.29
C ASP A 49 5.51 13.19 -26.48
N SER A 50 6.59 12.72 -27.10
CA SER A 50 6.98 11.31 -27.18
C SER A 50 7.52 10.76 -25.84
N LYS A 51 7.86 11.64 -24.93
CA LYS A 51 8.28 11.39 -23.54
C LYS A 51 7.77 12.51 -22.65
N VAL A 52 7.82 12.30 -21.34
CA VAL A 52 7.57 13.34 -20.36
C VAL A 52 8.88 13.92 -19.85
N GLU A 53 9.03 15.23 -19.98
CA GLU A 53 10.12 16.02 -19.42
C GLU A 53 9.55 17.06 -18.48
N GLY A 54 10.36 17.58 -17.58
CA GLY A 54 9.90 18.67 -16.72
C GLY A 54 10.80 18.95 -15.53
N LYS A 55 10.35 19.88 -14.73
CA LYS A 55 11.04 20.28 -13.50
C LYS A 55 10.08 20.53 -12.36
N ILE A 56 10.59 20.37 -11.17
CA ILE A 56 9.94 20.76 -9.92
C ILE A 56 10.82 21.84 -9.28
N GLU A 57 10.20 22.92 -8.84
CA GLU A 57 10.83 23.98 -8.05
C GLU A 57 10.13 24.03 -6.71
N ILE A 58 10.86 23.78 -5.63
CA ILE A 58 10.35 23.79 -4.25
C ILE A 58 10.91 25.02 -3.55
N GLY A 59 10.03 25.92 -3.12
CA GLY A 59 10.41 27.11 -2.35
C GLY A 59 10.71 26.72 -0.89
N ASP A 60 11.82 27.23 -0.34
CA ASP A 60 12.18 26.99 1.06
C ASP A 60 11.44 27.89 2.07
N GLY A 61 10.58 28.77 1.60
CA GLY A 61 9.70 29.62 2.40
C GLY A 61 10.41 30.64 3.33
N ILE A 62 11.70 30.48 3.58
CA ILE A 62 12.45 31.23 4.59
C ILE A 62 13.64 31.99 4.01
N LYS A 63 14.31 31.47 2.99
CA LYS A 63 15.59 31.98 2.49
C LYS A 63 15.61 32.50 1.06
N ASN A 64 14.46 32.63 0.40
CA ASN A 64 14.37 32.91 -1.05
C ASN A 64 15.18 31.92 -1.92
N GLY A 65 15.43 30.73 -1.43
CA GLY A 65 16.03 29.62 -2.14
C GLY A 65 14.98 28.73 -2.79
N TYR A 66 15.34 28.17 -3.94
CA TYR A 66 14.52 27.13 -4.57
C TYR A 66 15.39 25.89 -4.73
N LYS A 67 14.84 24.74 -4.33
CA LYS A 67 15.40 23.45 -4.72
C LYS A 67 14.78 23.09 -6.07
N GLN A 68 15.59 22.97 -7.11
CA GLN A 68 15.14 22.58 -8.44
C GLN A 68 15.47 21.12 -8.67
N ILE A 69 14.50 20.38 -9.17
CA ILE A 69 14.60 18.97 -9.55
C ILE A 69 14.25 18.86 -11.04
N ASP A 70 15.20 18.44 -11.85
CA ASP A 70 14.94 18.09 -13.25
C ASP A 70 14.40 16.66 -13.30
N LEU A 71 13.14 16.55 -13.62
CA LEU A 71 12.42 15.28 -13.69
C LEU A 71 12.88 14.39 -14.85
N SER A 72 13.53 14.96 -15.86
CA SER A 72 14.09 14.23 -17.00
C SER A 72 15.32 13.39 -16.61
N ASN A 73 15.99 13.77 -15.52
CA ASN A 73 17.17 13.09 -14.99
C ASN A 73 16.86 12.06 -13.91
N VAL A 74 15.60 11.90 -13.54
CA VAL A 74 15.19 10.87 -12.57
C VAL A 74 15.19 9.51 -13.25
N THR A 75 15.99 8.60 -12.73
CA THR A 75 16.15 7.23 -13.25
C THR A 75 15.31 6.21 -12.51
N SER A 76 15.11 6.42 -11.19
CA SER A 76 14.27 5.58 -10.35
C SER A 76 13.55 6.38 -9.28
N ALA A 77 12.35 5.95 -8.88
CA ALA A 77 11.54 6.63 -7.87
C ALA A 77 10.77 5.65 -6.98
N TYR A 78 10.77 5.89 -5.67
CA TYR A 78 9.82 5.28 -4.74
C TYR A 78 8.69 6.27 -4.52
N PHE A 79 7.54 5.98 -5.13
CA PHE A 79 6.38 6.86 -5.17
C PHE A 79 5.28 6.37 -4.24
N ARG A 80 4.97 7.16 -3.22
CA ARG A 80 4.02 6.78 -2.18
C ARG A 80 3.25 8.00 -1.69
N PRO A 81 2.32 8.54 -2.50
CA PRO A 81 1.57 9.74 -2.15
C PRO A 81 0.58 9.46 -1.01
N TYR A 82 0.42 10.45 -0.15
CA TYR A 82 -0.71 10.56 0.78
C TYR A 82 -1.92 11.15 0.06
N ASP A 83 -3.09 10.93 0.62
CA ASP A 83 -4.25 11.70 0.23
C ASP A 83 -4.08 13.16 0.71
N TRP A 84 -3.67 14.01 -0.24
CA TRP A 84 -3.32 15.41 0.01
C TRP A 84 -4.45 16.21 0.68
N ARG A 85 -5.71 15.79 0.52
CA ARG A 85 -6.89 16.44 1.12
C ARG A 85 -6.88 16.43 2.64
N TYR A 86 -6.12 15.53 3.25
CA TYR A 86 -5.94 15.40 4.69
C TYR A 86 -4.60 15.94 5.19
N LEU A 87 -3.83 16.61 4.33
CA LEU A 87 -2.57 17.21 4.75
C LEU A 87 -2.80 18.47 5.59
N PRO A 88 -1.93 18.75 6.58
CA PRO A 88 -1.95 20.00 7.32
C PRO A 88 -1.90 21.21 6.36
N GLY A 89 -2.76 22.20 6.62
CA GLY A 89 -2.87 23.38 5.75
C GLY A 89 -3.86 23.25 4.60
N ILE A 90 -4.37 22.03 4.32
CA ILE A 90 -5.36 21.78 3.26
C ILE A 90 -6.68 21.25 3.83
N GLU A 91 -6.64 20.36 4.80
CA GLU A 91 -7.80 19.62 5.31
C GLU A 91 -9.02 20.49 5.74
N ASN A 92 -8.78 21.74 6.13
CA ASN A 92 -9.81 22.68 6.55
C ASN A 92 -10.01 23.84 5.58
N THR A 93 -9.43 23.77 4.36
CA THR A 93 -9.55 24.85 3.37
C THR A 93 -10.80 24.64 2.50
N ASP A 94 -11.34 25.75 1.96
CA ASP A 94 -12.41 25.70 0.97
C ASP A 94 -11.87 25.06 -0.33
N ARG A 95 -12.68 24.21 -0.95
CA ARG A 95 -12.33 23.53 -2.21
C ARG A 95 -12.11 24.50 -3.39
N ASN A 96 -12.61 25.71 -3.30
CA ASN A 96 -12.40 26.77 -4.29
C ASN A 96 -11.26 27.72 -3.91
N SER A 97 -10.56 27.48 -2.78
CA SER A 97 -9.41 28.29 -2.41
C SER A 97 -8.22 28.04 -3.35
N GLU A 98 -7.37 29.05 -3.50
CA GLU A 98 -6.13 28.92 -4.29
C GLU A 98 -5.24 27.79 -3.80
N GLN A 99 -5.14 27.61 -2.47
CA GLN A 99 -4.35 26.53 -1.86
C GLN A 99 -4.88 25.14 -2.24
N TRP A 100 -6.21 24.95 -2.18
CA TRP A 100 -6.81 23.68 -2.58
C TRP A 100 -6.56 23.38 -4.05
N GLN A 101 -6.79 24.36 -4.92
CA GLN A 101 -6.60 24.19 -6.36
C GLN A 101 -5.12 23.95 -6.68
N HIS A 102 -4.22 24.68 -6.05
CA HIS A 102 -2.78 24.48 -6.21
C HIS A 102 -2.35 23.06 -5.82
N ALA A 103 -2.77 22.58 -4.64
CA ALA A 103 -2.47 21.23 -4.18
C ALA A 103 -2.99 20.16 -5.14
N LEU A 104 -4.22 20.33 -5.64
CA LEU A 104 -4.82 19.45 -6.65
C LEU A 104 -3.95 19.39 -7.92
N PHE A 105 -3.57 20.54 -8.47
CA PHE A 105 -2.81 20.58 -9.73
C PHE A 105 -1.39 20.01 -9.57
N VAL A 106 -0.72 20.26 -8.45
CA VAL A 106 0.61 19.70 -8.20
C VAL A 106 0.53 18.17 -8.05
N GLU A 107 -0.46 17.67 -7.30
CA GLU A 107 -0.66 16.23 -7.14
C GLU A 107 -0.98 15.56 -8.48
N ASP A 108 -1.89 16.11 -9.26
CA ASP A 108 -2.26 15.58 -10.59
C ASP A 108 -1.05 15.57 -11.53
N ALA A 109 -0.22 16.63 -11.52
CA ALA A 109 0.99 16.67 -12.32
C ALA A 109 2.04 15.64 -11.89
N MET A 110 2.21 15.44 -10.57
CA MET A 110 3.11 14.41 -10.05
C MET A 110 2.64 13.00 -10.41
N LEU A 111 1.34 12.73 -10.33
CA LEU A 111 0.73 11.48 -10.76
C LEU A 111 0.96 11.26 -12.26
N LEU A 112 0.69 12.27 -13.07
CA LEU A 112 0.92 12.23 -14.53
C LEU A 112 2.37 11.92 -14.86
N TRP A 113 3.33 12.61 -14.22
CA TRP A 113 4.74 12.32 -14.40
C TRP A 113 5.07 10.89 -14.01
N SER A 114 4.62 10.44 -12.84
CA SER A 114 4.93 9.09 -12.32
C SER A 114 4.33 7.98 -13.19
N GLU A 115 3.26 8.26 -13.93
CA GLU A 115 2.64 7.32 -14.87
C GLU A 115 3.38 7.26 -16.21
N LEU A 116 3.79 8.41 -16.74
CA LEU A 116 4.35 8.54 -18.08
C LEU A 116 5.88 8.47 -18.15
N THR A 117 6.60 8.73 -17.04
CA THR A 117 8.06 8.74 -17.04
C THR A 117 8.66 7.39 -17.47
N SER A 118 9.82 7.44 -18.13
CA SER A 118 10.64 6.25 -18.41
C SER A 118 11.39 5.75 -17.18
N ALA A 119 11.47 6.55 -16.10
CA ALA A 119 12.07 6.15 -14.84
C ALA A 119 11.42 4.87 -14.28
N PHE A 120 12.20 4.09 -13.56
CA PHE A 120 11.67 2.96 -12.80
C PHE A 120 10.91 3.46 -11.58
N VAL A 121 9.61 3.16 -11.46
CA VAL A 121 8.76 3.66 -10.38
C VAL A 121 8.18 2.52 -9.54
N ILE A 122 8.38 2.57 -8.24
CA ILE A 122 7.81 1.67 -7.23
C ILE A 122 6.70 2.40 -6.45
N ASN A 123 5.43 2.06 -6.56
CA ASN A 123 4.73 1.41 -7.66
C ASN A 123 4.12 2.51 -8.54
N ARG A 124 4.05 2.30 -9.85
CA ARG A 124 3.34 3.24 -10.72
C ARG A 124 1.87 3.33 -10.32
N PRO A 125 1.29 4.53 -10.26
CA PRO A 125 -0.12 4.69 -10.00
C PRO A 125 -0.97 3.99 -11.07
N SER A 126 -1.95 3.24 -10.62
CA SER A 126 -2.94 2.59 -11.49
C SER A 126 -4.14 2.17 -10.65
N ALA A 127 -5.20 1.71 -11.28
CA ALA A 127 -6.34 1.14 -10.53
C ALA A 127 -5.91 -0.02 -9.62
N SER A 128 -4.92 -0.81 -10.03
CA SER A 128 -4.37 -1.92 -9.24
C SER A 128 -3.49 -1.45 -8.08
N THR A 129 -2.85 -0.28 -8.22
CA THR A 129 -1.94 0.27 -7.22
C THR A 129 -2.60 1.24 -6.25
N SER A 130 -3.89 1.55 -6.43
CA SER A 130 -4.64 2.35 -5.45
C SER A 130 -4.76 1.61 -4.13
N ASN A 131 -4.45 2.27 -3.02
CA ASN A 131 -4.51 1.68 -1.67
C ASN A 131 -5.92 1.80 -1.04
N SER A 132 -6.96 1.74 -1.86
CA SER A 132 -8.36 1.74 -1.41
C SER A 132 -8.85 0.32 -1.10
N SER A 133 -10.03 0.21 -0.48
CA SER A 133 -10.70 -1.10 -0.37
C SER A 133 -10.98 -1.66 -1.76
N LYS A 134 -10.63 -2.92 -1.98
CA LYS A 134 -10.66 -3.55 -3.31
C LYS A 134 -11.43 -4.85 -3.29
N PRO A 135 -12.76 -4.79 -3.18
CA PRO A 135 -13.57 -6.00 -3.20
C PRO A 135 -13.40 -6.83 -4.48
N TYR A 136 -13.01 -6.20 -5.59
CA TYR A 136 -12.70 -6.86 -6.86
C TYR A 136 -11.37 -7.64 -6.86
N GLN A 137 -10.51 -7.44 -5.86
CA GLN A 137 -9.25 -8.19 -5.76
C GLN A 137 -9.45 -9.70 -5.67
N ALA A 138 -10.54 -10.15 -5.07
CA ALA A 138 -10.88 -11.55 -5.03
C ALA A 138 -10.90 -12.16 -6.44
N MET A 139 -11.52 -11.49 -7.41
CA MET A 139 -11.52 -11.93 -8.81
C MET A 139 -10.14 -11.85 -9.44
N GLN A 140 -9.36 -10.80 -9.14
CA GLN A 140 -7.99 -10.67 -9.66
C GLN A 140 -7.08 -11.77 -9.12
N ILE A 141 -7.17 -12.07 -7.83
CA ILE A 141 -6.42 -13.15 -7.18
C ILE A 141 -6.80 -14.48 -7.78
N GLN A 142 -8.10 -14.72 -7.98
CA GLN A 142 -8.60 -15.96 -8.56
C GLN A 142 -8.30 -16.08 -10.06
N SER A 143 -8.43 -15.01 -10.83
CA SER A 143 -8.13 -15.02 -12.26
C SER A 143 -6.63 -15.13 -12.55
N SER A 144 -5.80 -14.65 -11.63
CA SER A 144 -4.37 -14.94 -11.57
C SER A 144 -4.13 -16.39 -11.10
N SER A 145 -5.03 -17.30 -11.39
CA SER A 145 -5.13 -18.65 -10.86
C SER A 145 -3.95 -19.56 -11.23
N ALA A 146 -3.10 -19.16 -12.16
CA ALA A 146 -1.74 -19.68 -12.22
C ALA A 146 -0.99 -19.46 -10.89
N ALA A 147 -1.42 -18.48 -10.09
CA ALA A 147 -0.90 -18.27 -8.74
C ALA A 147 -1.47 -19.25 -7.68
N GLY A 148 -2.62 -19.89 -7.94
CA GLY A 148 -3.10 -21.02 -7.14
C GLY A 148 -3.44 -20.72 -5.66
N PHE A 149 -3.78 -19.48 -5.31
CA PHE A 149 -4.34 -19.15 -4.00
C PHE A 149 -5.87 -19.35 -4.01
N ASP A 150 -6.38 -19.90 -2.91
CA ASP A 150 -7.80 -19.82 -2.64
C ASP A 150 -8.17 -18.40 -2.20
N ILE A 151 -9.42 -18.04 -2.39
CA ILE A 151 -10.01 -16.81 -1.86
C ILE A 151 -11.20 -17.16 -1.00
N PRO A 152 -11.50 -16.40 0.06
CA PRO A 152 -12.71 -16.60 0.84
C PRO A 152 -13.95 -16.25 0.01
N ASP A 153 -15.02 -16.99 0.17
CA ASP A 153 -16.32 -16.62 -0.38
C ASP A 153 -16.70 -15.23 0.13
N THR A 154 -17.08 -14.35 -0.79
CA THR A 154 -17.27 -12.92 -0.50
C THR A 154 -18.59 -12.42 -1.07
N LEU A 155 -19.40 -11.79 -0.22
CA LEU A 155 -20.62 -11.07 -0.58
C LEU A 155 -20.45 -9.58 -0.27
N ILE A 156 -20.80 -8.71 -1.22
CA ILE A 156 -20.93 -7.29 -0.99
C ILE A 156 -22.38 -6.92 -1.22
N THR A 157 -23.02 -6.36 -0.20
CA THR A 157 -24.46 -6.10 -0.29
C THR A 157 -24.89 -4.90 0.56
N THR A 158 -26.04 -4.34 0.18
CA THR A 158 -26.89 -3.44 0.98
C THR A 158 -28.19 -4.11 1.38
N ASP A 159 -28.38 -5.40 1.05
CA ASP A 159 -29.59 -6.16 1.42
C ASP A 159 -29.35 -6.97 2.69
N PRO A 160 -30.04 -6.64 3.81
CA PRO A 160 -29.96 -7.40 5.05
C PRO A 160 -30.34 -8.86 4.91
N LYS A 161 -31.27 -9.20 3.98
CA LYS A 161 -31.70 -10.58 3.77
C LYS A 161 -30.58 -11.41 3.12
N ALA A 162 -29.93 -10.86 2.10
CA ALA A 162 -28.78 -11.50 1.46
C ALA A 162 -27.63 -11.72 2.46
N ALA A 163 -27.34 -10.74 3.33
CA ALA A 163 -26.35 -10.88 4.39
C ALA A 163 -26.70 -12.01 5.37
N LEU A 164 -27.99 -12.12 5.76
CA LEU A 164 -28.47 -13.16 6.65
C LEU A 164 -28.39 -14.56 6.02
N GLU A 165 -28.72 -14.67 4.73
CA GLU A 165 -28.62 -15.94 3.97
C GLU A 165 -27.16 -16.38 3.85
N PHE A 166 -26.25 -15.45 3.55
CA PHE A 166 -24.82 -15.71 3.51
C PHE A 166 -24.28 -16.20 4.87
N TRP A 167 -24.70 -15.57 5.97
CA TRP A 167 -24.35 -16.03 7.30
C TRP A 167 -24.91 -17.42 7.63
N LYS A 168 -26.15 -17.70 7.28
CA LYS A 168 -26.75 -19.03 7.49
C LYS A 168 -26.03 -20.14 6.73
N TYR A 169 -25.55 -19.82 5.53
CA TYR A 169 -24.83 -20.77 4.69
C TYR A 169 -23.43 -21.08 5.24
N HIS A 170 -22.66 -20.07 5.65
CA HIS A 170 -21.27 -20.24 6.10
C HIS A 170 -21.13 -20.48 7.62
N GLY A 171 -22.14 -20.17 8.41
CA GLY A 171 -22.12 -20.27 9.87
C GLY A 171 -21.29 -19.18 10.53
N THR A 172 -20.00 -19.14 10.27
CA THR A 172 -19.10 -18.08 10.77
C THR A 172 -18.67 -17.16 9.64
N VAL A 173 -18.97 -15.86 9.81
CA VAL A 173 -18.74 -14.82 8.81
C VAL A 173 -18.03 -13.62 9.46
N ILE A 174 -17.10 -13.04 8.75
CA ILE A 174 -16.53 -11.73 9.08
C ILE A 174 -17.17 -10.65 8.20
N TYR A 175 -17.16 -9.41 8.68
CA TYR A 175 -17.60 -8.27 7.89
C TYR A 175 -16.66 -7.07 8.05
N LYS A 176 -16.63 -6.22 7.03
CA LYS A 176 -15.90 -4.95 7.00
C LYS A 176 -16.58 -3.96 6.06
N SER A 177 -16.32 -2.67 6.27
CA SER A 177 -16.73 -1.65 5.29
C SER A 177 -15.92 -1.80 4.00
N ILE A 178 -16.49 -1.40 2.86
CA ILE A 178 -15.79 -1.29 1.58
C ILE A 178 -15.12 0.07 1.38
N SER A 179 -15.11 0.91 2.41
CA SER A 179 -14.50 2.23 2.38
C SER A 179 -12.99 2.15 2.18
N GLY A 180 -12.42 3.11 1.43
CA GLY A 180 -10.98 3.29 1.28
C GLY A 180 -10.28 3.73 2.57
N VAL A 181 -11.02 4.24 3.55
CA VAL A 181 -10.50 4.51 4.89
C VAL A 181 -10.43 3.19 5.65
N ARG A 182 -9.40 2.98 6.45
CA ARG A 182 -9.11 1.74 7.20
C ARG A 182 -10.37 1.08 7.76
N SER A 183 -10.76 -0.05 7.20
CA SER A 183 -11.87 -0.86 7.70
C SER A 183 -11.37 -1.79 8.79
N ILE A 184 -12.17 -1.97 9.84
CA ILE A 184 -11.94 -2.92 10.91
C ILE A 184 -12.68 -4.21 10.54
N VAL A 185 -11.99 -5.33 10.63
CA VAL A 185 -12.57 -6.65 10.46
C VAL A 185 -13.19 -7.11 11.78
N SER A 186 -14.42 -7.57 11.74
CA SER A 186 -15.15 -8.09 12.91
C SER A 186 -15.93 -9.35 12.54
N ARG A 187 -16.07 -10.28 13.50
CA ARG A 187 -16.96 -11.42 13.33
C ARG A 187 -18.41 -10.99 13.49
N LEU A 188 -19.26 -11.50 12.63
CA LEU A 188 -20.70 -11.35 12.75
C LEU A 188 -21.18 -12.30 13.86
N ASN A 189 -21.89 -11.77 14.84
CA ASN A 189 -22.45 -12.53 15.94
C ASN A 189 -23.97 -12.31 16.05
N SER A 190 -24.65 -13.07 16.93
CA SER A 190 -26.11 -13.00 17.10
C SER A 190 -26.59 -11.60 17.49
N GLY A 191 -25.87 -10.88 18.36
CA GLY A 191 -26.25 -9.52 18.74
C GLY A 191 -26.18 -8.54 17.55
N HIS A 192 -25.17 -8.67 16.68
CA HIS A 192 -25.11 -7.86 15.45
C HIS A 192 -26.27 -8.15 14.51
N LEU A 193 -26.70 -9.44 14.42
CA LEU A 193 -27.84 -9.83 13.58
C LEU A 193 -29.16 -9.29 14.09
N GLU A 194 -29.37 -9.29 15.40
CA GLU A 194 -30.61 -8.81 16.03
C GLU A 194 -30.71 -7.28 15.97
N ASP A 195 -29.62 -6.58 16.33
CA ASP A 195 -29.66 -5.14 16.57
C ASP A 195 -29.31 -4.30 15.34
N ARG A 196 -28.40 -4.79 14.48
CA ARG A 196 -27.72 -3.96 13.49
C ARG A 196 -27.73 -4.44 12.05
N ILE A 197 -28.26 -5.64 11.77
CA ILE A 197 -28.23 -6.16 10.39
C ILE A 197 -28.91 -5.22 9.38
N ASN A 198 -29.93 -4.49 9.81
CA ASN A 198 -30.65 -3.52 8.98
C ASN A 198 -29.80 -2.28 8.60
N ASP A 199 -28.73 -1.99 9.35
CA ASP A 199 -27.80 -0.87 9.04
C ASP A 199 -27.10 -1.10 7.70
N VAL A 200 -26.98 -2.35 7.25
CA VAL A 200 -26.43 -2.73 5.95
C VAL A 200 -27.13 -2.00 4.79
N SER A 201 -28.43 -1.71 4.94
CA SER A 201 -29.21 -0.98 3.92
C SER A 201 -28.65 0.42 3.62
N TRP A 202 -27.93 1.02 4.57
CA TRP A 202 -27.38 2.37 4.46
C TRP A 202 -25.91 2.41 4.02
N CYS A 203 -25.21 1.29 4.17
CA CYS A 203 -23.79 1.23 3.89
C CYS A 203 -23.41 -0.11 3.25
N PRO A 204 -22.94 -0.12 1.99
CA PRO A 204 -22.44 -1.34 1.37
C PRO A 204 -21.39 -1.99 2.26
N THR A 205 -21.64 -3.25 2.63
CA THR A 205 -20.80 -4.00 3.55
C THR A 205 -20.28 -5.25 2.86
N GLN A 206 -19.01 -5.54 3.05
CA GLN A 206 -18.38 -6.77 2.60
C GLN A 206 -18.46 -7.81 3.69
N PHE A 207 -19.08 -8.95 3.38
CA PHE A 207 -19.12 -10.17 4.19
C PHE A 207 -18.20 -11.21 3.57
N GLN A 208 -17.47 -11.94 4.40
CA GLN A 208 -16.62 -13.04 3.94
C GLN A 208 -16.77 -14.25 4.86
N GLU A 209 -16.65 -15.46 4.29
CA GLU A 209 -16.54 -16.66 5.11
C GLU A 209 -15.34 -16.54 6.06
N TYR A 210 -15.48 -17.07 7.26
CA TYR A 210 -14.37 -17.14 8.19
C TYR A 210 -13.48 -18.32 7.87
N VAL A 211 -12.30 -18.08 7.35
CA VAL A 211 -11.31 -19.12 7.10
C VAL A 211 -10.52 -19.39 8.38
N HIS A 212 -10.56 -20.62 8.89
CA HIS A 212 -9.69 -21.05 9.99
C HIS A 212 -8.23 -21.07 9.56
N GLY A 213 -7.31 -20.76 10.51
CA GLY A 213 -5.90 -20.93 10.23
C GLY A 213 -4.96 -19.88 10.83
N ASN A 214 -3.73 -19.89 10.32
CA ASN A 214 -2.65 -19.03 10.76
C ASN A 214 -2.46 -17.89 9.76
N ASP A 215 -2.31 -16.66 10.26
CA ASP A 215 -2.08 -15.47 9.44
C ASP A 215 -0.60 -15.30 9.09
N TYR A 216 -0.37 -14.89 7.85
CA TYR A 216 0.94 -14.54 7.33
C TYR A 216 0.86 -13.21 6.60
N ARG A 217 1.90 -12.41 6.76
CA ARG A 217 2.15 -11.24 5.94
C ARG A 217 3.39 -11.49 5.12
N VAL A 218 3.28 -11.36 3.80
CA VAL A 218 4.39 -11.54 2.87
C VAL A 218 4.63 -10.24 2.12
N HIS A 219 5.87 -9.75 2.14
CA HIS A 219 6.29 -8.62 1.32
C HIS A 219 7.13 -9.15 0.16
N VAL A 220 6.76 -8.75 -1.05
CA VAL A 220 7.50 -9.03 -2.28
C VAL A 220 8.12 -7.73 -2.75
N VAL A 221 9.43 -7.75 -3.03
CA VAL A 221 10.20 -6.61 -3.56
C VAL A 221 10.89 -7.09 -4.85
N GLY A 222 10.51 -6.51 -5.97
CA GLY A 222 10.95 -6.98 -7.28
C GLY A 222 10.49 -8.41 -7.57
N GLU A 223 11.33 -9.17 -8.25
CA GLU A 223 11.04 -10.57 -8.63
C GLU A 223 11.79 -11.59 -7.74
N GLU A 224 12.67 -11.15 -6.85
CA GLU A 224 13.59 -12.00 -6.13
C GLU A 224 13.40 -12.01 -4.62
N ASP A 225 13.11 -10.86 -4.02
CA ASP A 225 13.08 -10.70 -2.57
C ASP A 225 11.68 -10.93 -1.99
N VAL A 226 11.60 -11.88 -1.07
CA VAL A 226 10.34 -12.23 -0.39
C VAL A 226 10.60 -12.33 1.10
N PHE A 227 9.88 -11.50 1.85
CA PHE A 227 9.96 -11.42 3.31
C PHE A 227 8.64 -11.88 3.91
N ALA A 228 8.65 -13.00 4.59
CA ALA A 228 7.46 -13.56 5.22
C ALA A 228 7.52 -13.48 6.73
N CYS A 229 6.39 -13.19 7.35
CA CYS A 229 6.22 -13.30 8.79
C CYS A 229 4.88 -13.98 9.13
N LYS A 230 4.90 -14.74 10.22
CA LYS A 230 3.72 -15.34 10.84
C LYS A 230 3.18 -14.39 11.89
N ILE A 231 1.87 -14.18 11.89
CA ILE A 231 1.16 -13.34 12.84
C ILE A 231 0.40 -14.22 13.79
N ILE A 232 0.63 -14.04 15.08
CA ILE A 232 -0.05 -14.77 16.17
C ILE A 232 -0.85 -13.74 16.96
N SER A 233 -2.17 -13.82 16.88
CA SER A 233 -3.09 -12.93 17.59
C SER A 233 -4.41 -13.64 17.85
N GLU A 234 -5.04 -13.33 18.98
CA GLU A 234 -6.41 -13.78 19.30
C GLU A 234 -7.49 -12.81 18.77
N ALA A 235 -7.08 -11.63 18.30
CA ALA A 235 -8.00 -10.66 17.72
C ALA A 235 -8.36 -11.01 16.28
N ASP A 236 -9.60 -10.77 15.88
CA ASP A 236 -10.04 -10.92 14.48
C ASP A 236 -9.27 -9.98 13.54
N ASP A 237 -8.92 -8.80 14.03
CA ASP A 237 -8.01 -7.87 13.36
C ASP A 237 -6.81 -7.56 14.28
N TYR A 238 -5.70 -8.22 14.03
CA TYR A 238 -4.49 -8.11 14.87
C TYR A 238 -3.93 -6.68 14.94
N ARG A 239 -4.21 -5.82 13.96
CA ARG A 239 -3.77 -4.42 13.93
C ARG A 239 -4.38 -3.61 15.07
N TYR A 240 -5.53 -4.04 15.54
CA TYR A 240 -6.27 -3.39 16.63
C TYR A 240 -6.30 -4.22 17.93
N ALA A 241 -5.57 -5.33 18.01
CA ALA A 241 -5.55 -6.21 19.18
C ALA A 241 -5.34 -5.45 20.50
N LYS A 242 -4.42 -4.48 20.52
CA LYS A 242 -4.17 -3.63 21.71
C LYS A 242 -5.39 -2.88 22.22
N ARG A 243 -6.36 -2.50 21.35
CA ARG A 243 -7.58 -1.83 21.77
C ARG A 243 -8.49 -2.73 22.60
N TYR A 244 -8.35 -4.04 22.43
CA TYR A 244 -9.12 -5.06 23.14
C TYR A 244 -8.31 -5.72 24.28
N GLY A 245 -7.14 -5.16 24.62
CA GLY A 245 -6.26 -5.74 25.64
C GLY A 245 -5.57 -7.05 25.20
N LEU A 246 -5.60 -7.36 23.90
CA LEU A 246 -5.01 -8.55 23.31
C LEU A 246 -3.59 -8.26 22.79
N SER A 247 -2.75 -9.28 22.79
CA SER A 247 -1.40 -9.21 22.26
C SER A 247 -1.33 -9.68 20.80
N THR A 248 -0.36 -9.12 20.09
CA THR A 248 0.02 -9.60 18.75
C THR A 248 1.51 -9.88 18.74
N LYS A 249 1.89 -11.05 18.24
CA LYS A 249 3.30 -11.44 18.06
C LYS A 249 3.53 -11.67 16.57
N ILE A 250 4.56 -11.01 16.04
CA ILE A 250 4.98 -11.13 14.64
C ILE A 250 6.35 -11.77 14.62
N LEU A 251 6.48 -12.87 13.89
CA LEU A 251 7.70 -13.67 13.84
C LEU A 251 8.14 -13.82 12.38
N SER A 252 9.41 -13.55 12.10
CA SER A 252 10.01 -13.93 10.82
C SER A 252 9.85 -15.43 10.58
N CYS A 253 9.53 -15.83 9.38
CA CYS A 253 9.38 -17.23 9.02
C CYS A 253 9.77 -17.48 7.56
N THR A 254 9.98 -18.74 7.22
CA THR A 254 10.02 -19.22 5.84
C THR A 254 8.65 -19.76 5.45
N ILE A 255 8.26 -19.54 4.21
CA ILE A 255 7.07 -20.15 3.60
C ILE A 255 7.50 -21.21 2.57
N PRO A 256 6.66 -22.19 2.23
CA PRO A 256 6.95 -23.16 1.18
C PRO A 256 7.35 -22.49 -0.13
N LEU A 257 8.23 -23.13 -0.89
CA LEU A 257 8.77 -22.57 -2.13
C LEU A 257 7.67 -22.26 -3.15
N ASP A 258 6.71 -23.15 -3.29
CA ASP A 258 5.55 -22.96 -4.18
C ASP A 258 4.68 -21.76 -3.75
N VAL A 259 4.52 -21.52 -2.45
CA VAL A 259 3.80 -20.34 -1.92
C VAL A 259 4.58 -19.06 -2.20
N ARG A 260 5.92 -19.11 -2.06
CA ARG A 260 6.80 -17.98 -2.41
C ARG A 260 6.65 -17.60 -3.89
N GLU A 261 6.69 -18.60 -4.77
CA GLU A 261 6.55 -18.40 -6.23
C GLU A 261 5.17 -17.85 -6.59
N ARG A 262 4.11 -18.30 -5.92
CA ARG A 262 2.75 -17.75 -6.07
C ARG A 262 2.68 -16.28 -5.65
N CYS A 263 3.36 -15.89 -4.55
CA CYS A 263 3.42 -14.49 -4.11
C CYS A 263 4.10 -13.60 -5.14
N ILE A 264 5.22 -14.04 -5.73
CA ILE A 264 5.91 -13.31 -6.81
C ILE A 264 5.00 -13.20 -8.04
N SER A 265 4.41 -14.32 -8.45
CA SER A 265 3.52 -14.37 -9.62
C SER A 265 2.33 -13.43 -9.49
N ILE A 266 1.65 -13.40 -8.33
CA ILE A 266 0.49 -12.53 -8.14
C ILE A 266 0.89 -11.05 -8.13
N ALA A 267 2.02 -10.68 -7.49
CA ALA A 267 2.53 -9.32 -7.52
C ALA A 267 2.84 -8.88 -8.96
N LYS A 268 3.54 -9.72 -9.73
CA LYS A 268 3.86 -9.48 -11.14
C LYS A 268 2.61 -9.33 -12.02
N ASN A 269 1.62 -10.23 -11.86
CA ASN A 269 0.37 -10.19 -12.64
C ASN A 269 -0.48 -8.96 -12.33
N MET A 270 -0.31 -8.37 -11.14
CA MET A 270 -0.95 -7.11 -10.75
C MET A 270 -0.11 -5.87 -11.11
N GLY A 271 1.05 -6.05 -11.75
CA GLY A 271 1.96 -4.96 -12.11
C GLY A 271 2.63 -4.29 -10.90
N LEU A 272 2.78 -5.02 -9.79
CA LEU A 272 3.33 -4.51 -8.54
C LEU A 272 4.78 -4.91 -8.38
N VAL A 273 5.65 -3.92 -8.27
CA VAL A 273 7.06 -4.11 -7.92
C VAL A 273 7.23 -4.31 -6.42
N LEU A 274 6.43 -3.62 -5.62
CA LEU A 274 6.34 -3.80 -4.18
C LEU A 274 4.91 -4.23 -3.82
N ALA A 275 4.78 -5.36 -3.15
CA ALA A 275 3.48 -5.85 -2.70
C ALA A 275 3.53 -6.34 -1.26
N GLY A 276 2.45 -6.08 -0.52
CA GLY A 276 2.24 -6.66 0.80
C GLY A 276 1.02 -7.57 0.78
N ILE A 277 1.23 -8.87 0.86
CA ILE A 277 0.22 -9.90 0.65
C ILE A 277 -0.24 -10.46 1.99
N ASP A 278 -1.55 -10.46 2.22
CA ASP A 278 -2.18 -11.03 3.42
C ASP A 278 -2.66 -12.46 3.10
N LEU A 279 -2.01 -13.43 3.72
CA LEU A 279 -2.30 -14.85 3.52
C LEU A 279 -2.80 -15.50 4.82
N ARG A 280 -3.58 -16.58 4.66
CA ARG A 280 -3.92 -17.50 5.74
C ARG A 280 -3.72 -18.94 5.30
N TYR A 281 -3.01 -19.71 6.11
CA TYR A 281 -2.87 -21.14 5.93
C TYR A 281 -3.86 -21.87 6.82
N ASN A 282 -4.75 -22.64 6.18
CA ASN A 282 -5.68 -23.52 6.87
C ASN A 282 -5.04 -24.91 7.00
N PRO A 283 -4.67 -25.35 8.23
CA PRO A 283 -4.00 -26.62 8.44
C PRO A 283 -4.95 -27.83 8.24
N ASP A 284 -6.27 -27.64 8.40
CA ASP A 284 -7.25 -28.73 8.30
C ASP A 284 -7.44 -29.16 6.83
N THR A 285 -7.36 -28.21 5.91
CA THR A 285 -7.52 -28.45 4.48
C THR A 285 -6.21 -28.42 3.70
N ASN A 286 -5.11 -28.04 4.35
CA ASN A 286 -3.78 -27.82 3.73
C ASN A 286 -3.83 -26.81 2.58
N ARG A 287 -4.63 -25.73 2.73
CA ARG A 287 -4.86 -24.72 1.70
C ARG A 287 -4.37 -23.35 2.14
N TRP A 288 -3.86 -22.58 1.18
CA TRP A 288 -3.45 -21.20 1.35
C TRP A 288 -4.47 -20.25 0.72
N TYR A 289 -5.01 -19.36 1.54
CA TYR A 289 -5.94 -18.32 1.14
C TYR A 289 -5.21 -16.99 1.02
N CYS A 290 -5.54 -16.21 0.00
CA CYS A 290 -5.09 -14.83 -0.16
C CYS A 290 -6.28 -13.88 0.05
N PHE A 291 -6.17 -12.98 1.03
CA PHE A 291 -7.22 -12.03 1.36
C PHE A 291 -7.05 -10.70 0.63
N GLU A 292 -5.80 -10.25 0.51
CA GLU A 292 -5.51 -8.92 -0.01
C GLU A 292 -4.06 -8.84 -0.52
N VAL A 293 -3.87 -8.04 -1.59
CA VAL A 293 -2.56 -7.65 -2.10
C VAL A 293 -2.46 -6.13 -2.03
N ASN A 294 -1.66 -5.62 -1.10
CA ASN A 294 -1.49 -4.19 -0.86
C ASN A 294 -0.35 -3.63 -1.72
N PRO A 295 -0.62 -2.64 -2.59
CA PRO A 295 0.40 -2.04 -3.46
C PRO A 295 1.28 -1.00 -2.77
N SER A 296 0.85 -0.53 -1.60
CA SER A 296 1.57 0.47 -0.81
C SER A 296 1.63 0.01 0.66
N PRO A 297 2.37 -1.10 0.94
CA PRO A 297 2.37 -1.70 2.26
C PRO A 297 3.12 -0.86 3.29
N ALA A 298 2.58 -0.77 4.51
CA ALA A 298 3.27 -0.21 5.67
C ALA A 298 4.23 -1.26 6.25
N PHE A 299 5.31 -1.57 5.54
CA PHE A 299 6.22 -2.67 5.86
C PHE A 299 7.05 -2.45 7.14
N THR A 300 7.29 -1.21 7.57
CA THR A 300 8.15 -0.89 8.71
C THR A 300 7.69 -1.55 10.00
N TYR A 301 6.39 -1.65 10.23
CA TYR A 301 5.83 -2.36 11.39
C TYR A 301 6.28 -3.84 11.48
N TYR A 302 6.38 -4.50 10.33
CA TYR A 302 6.83 -5.90 10.25
C TYR A 302 8.35 -5.99 10.32
N GLN A 303 9.06 -5.10 9.63
CA GLN A 303 10.51 -4.99 9.67
C GLN A 303 11.02 -4.79 11.11
N ASP A 304 10.43 -3.83 11.85
CA ASP A 304 10.79 -3.54 13.23
C ASP A 304 10.56 -4.74 14.17
N SER A 305 9.48 -5.50 13.89
CA SER A 305 9.14 -6.69 14.70
C SER A 305 10.01 -7.91 14.41
N THR A 306 10.55 -8.03 13.19
CA THR A 306 11.20 -9.24 12.68
C THR A 306 12.69 -9.09 12.41
N GLY A 307 13.18 -7.85 12.29
CA GLY A 307 14.55 -7.55 11.86
C GLY A 307 14.81 -7.76 10.35
N GLN A 308 13.77 -8.05 9.57
CA GLN A 308 13.89 -8.20 8.12
C GLN A 308 14.27 -6.86 7.48
N GLN A 309 15.05 -6.86 6.40
CA GLN A 309 15.64 -5.67 5.78
C GLN A 309 14.87 -5.27 4.51
N ILE A 310 13.56 -5.02 4.65
CA ILE A 310 12.68 -4.73 3.50
C ILE A 310 13.05 -3.38 2.88
N ASP A 311 13.36 -2.39 3.70
CA ASP A 311 13.83 -1.06 3.29
C ASP A 311 15.09 -1.14 2.42
N LYS A 312 16.06 -1.97 2.82
CA LYS A 312 17.30 -2.16 2.05
C LYS A 312 17.06 -2.88 0.73
N ALA A 313 16.15 -3.84 0.69
CA ALA A 313 15.79 -4.52 -0.56
C ALA A 313 15.16 -3.53 -1.55
N ILE A 314 14.27 -2.65 -1.08
CA ILE A 314 13.69 -1.58 -1.91
C ILE A 314 14.78 -0.62 -2.39
N ALA A 315 15.67 -0.16 -1.51
CA ALA A 315 16.77 0.73 -1.85
C ALA A 315 17.71 0.09 -2.89
N GLN A 316 18.09 -1.17 -2.70
CA GLN A 316 18.95 -1.91 -3.64
C GLN A 316 18.28 -2.08 -5.01
N LEU A 317 16.97 -2.31 -5.04
CA LEU A 317 16.22 -2.40 -6.29
C LEU A 317 16.20 -1.07 -7.05
N LEU A 318 15.97 0.06 -6.36
CA LEU A 318 16.04 1.40 -6.96
C LEU A 318 17.44 1.66 -7.55
N ILE A 319 18.50 1.27 -6.84
CA ILE A 319 19.90 1.42 -7.28
C ILE A 319 20.19 0.55 -8.50
N LYS A 320 19.72 -0.70 -8.51
CA LYS A 320 19.93 -1.64 -9.62
C LYS A 320 19.32 -1.12 -10.92
N GLU A 321 18.15 -0.50 -10.82
CA GLU A 321 17.45 0.07 -11.98
C GLU A 321 18.01 1.44 -12.41
N ASP A 322 18.67 2.20 -11.52
CA ASP A 322 19.42 3.42 -11.83
C ASP A 322 20.65 3.15 -12.73
N THR A 323 21.17 1.94 -12.70
CA THR A 323 22.39 1.55 -13.44
C THR A 323 22.11 0.89 -14.79
N ARG A 324 20.86 0.69 -15.17
CA ARG A 324 20.44 0.14 -16.47
C ARG A 324 20.16 1.25 -17.47
#